data_189878ff1cea39a41121ae7f77b03ea6
#
_entry.id   189878ff1cea39a41121ae7f77b03ea6
#
_cell.length_a   1.000
_cell.length_b   1.000
_cell.length_c   1.000
_cell.angle_alpha   90.00
_cell.angle_beta   90.00
_cell.angle_gamma   90.00
#
_symmetry.space_group_name_H-M   'P 1'
#
loop_
_entity.id
_entity.type
_entity.pdbx_description
1 polymer ?
#
loop_
_entity_poly.entity_id
_entity_poly.type
_entity_poly.pdbx_seq_one_letter_code
_entity_poly.pdbx_strand_id
1 'polypeptide(L)'
;MKRLDSLLASAALALVLTGFANRGDAYDFNDSHFHLTNYIQEGLSLPEFLKIMGDKTGRAAVFGIPLQQKWDYFESGARAPDYYLLSDAELYYYSFTDAIIADQVLHLPAKDRARIDPMITGFNPTDMYAADHIRRVLLMYPGVFSGIGEFSVHKEFVSAKVAGHTASLLNPALDRILTFAGEAGLVVILHNDINTVRPAPGRPANFDDLKAVFRAHRDASIIWAHTGLGRFVKPTPDHLNLLREILGSDEYSHVNFDISWDEVAKWVTADDASLDAWVTLLQQYPDRFLFGSDAVAPKSQADYLKAFDAYQKLWERLDAETAQKVKAKNFERIFDAARVKVRAWEAAQGRKQ
;
A
#
# COMPACT_ATOMS: atom_id res chain seq x y z
N MET A 1 17.32 32.76 40.08
CA MET A 1 17.47 32.59 38.63
C MET A 1 17.22 31.14 38.21
N LYS A 2 16.00 30.57 38.34
CA LYS A 2 15.64 29.19 37.91
C LYS A 2 14.15 29.08 37.60
N ARG A 3 13.54 30.02 36.87
CA ARG A 3 12.12 29.95 36.48
C ARG A 3 11.81 30.56 35.09
N LEU A 4 12.81 30.78 34.22
CA LEU A 4 12.55 31.33 32.89
C LEU A 4 12.77 30.31 31.71
N ASP A 5 13.37 29.15 31.98
CA ASP A 5 13.72 28.21 30.88
C ASP A 5 12.60 27.21 30.53
N SER A 6 11.50 27.16 31.25
CA SER A 6 10.41 26.22 30.99
C SER A 6 9.29 26.76 30.08
N LEU A 7 9.32 28.03 29.71
CA LEU A 7 8.29 28.66 28.86
C LEU A 7 8.64 28.70 27.38
N LEU A 8 9.91 28.49 27.02
CA LEU A 8 10.36 28.52 25.62
C LEU A 8 10.26 27.16 24.90
N ALA A 9 10.16 26.06 25.65
CA ALA A 9 10.03 24.72 25.06
C ALA A 9 8.59 24.40 24.61
N SER A 10 7.58 25.09 25.16
CA SER A 10 6.16 24.85 24.80
C SER A 10 5.67 25.63 23.58
N ALA A 11 6.39 26.69 23.18
CA ALA A 11 6.00 27.53 22.05
C ALA A 11 6.45 26.97 20.68
N ALA A 12 7.48 26.11 20.65
CA ALA A 12 7.99 25.55 19.40
C ALA A 12 7.16 24.40 18.85
N LEU A 13 6.31 23.74 19.66
CA LEU A 13 5.48 22.60 19.24
C LEU A 13 4.12 23.04 18.67
N ALA A 14 3.70 24.29 18.91
CA ALA A 14 2.40 24.77 18.43
C ALA A 14 2.42 25.37 17.01
N LEU A 15 3.60 25.60 16.42
CA LEU A 15 3.70 26.27 15.12
C LEU A 15 3.79 25.33 13.90
N VAL A 16 3.84 24.00 14.12
CA VAL A 16 3.90 23.01 13.00
C VAL A 16 2.50 22.54 12.58
N LEU A 17 1.46 22.80 13.36
CA LEU A 17 0.10 22.28 13.11
C LEU A 17 -0.82 23.20 12.28
N THR A 18 -0.40 24.40 11.88
CA THR A 18 -1.28 25.35 11.18
C THR A 18 -1.10 25.40 9.65
N GLY A 19 -0.35 24.50 9.05
CA GLY A 19 -0.04 24.51 7.62
C GLY A 19 -0.82 23.50 6.74
N PHE A 20 -1.65 22.64 7.32
CA PHE A 20 -2.43 21.66 6.53
C PHE A 20 -3.86 22.13 6.27
N ALA A 21 -4.00 23.35 5.76
CA ALA A 21 -5.29 23.81 5.29
C ALA A 21 -5.66 23.07 3.99
N ASN A 22 -6.70 22.26 4.06
CA ASN A 22 -7.63 21.82 3.01
C ASN A 22 -7.14 21.99 1.54
N ARG A 23 -6.27 21.12 1.07
CA ARG A 23 -5.90 21.00 -0.36
C ARG A 23 -6.68 19.89 -1.09
N GLY A 24 -7.55 19.16 -0.40
CA GLY A 24 -8.27 18.01 -0.95
C GLY A 24 -9.24 18.34 -2.09
N ASP A 25 -9.60 19.61 -2.28
CA ASP A 25 -10.52 20.02 -3.33
C ASP A 25 -9.83 20.49 -4.62
N ALA A 26 -8.48 20.50 -4.66
CA ALA A 26 -7.71 21.00 -5.79
C ALA A 26 -7.26 19.89 -6.76
N TYR A 27 -7.30 18.64 -6.36
CA TYR A 27 -6.84 17.48 -7.13
C TYR A 27 -7.97 16.45 -7.28
N ASP A 28 -7.91 15.65 -8.34
CA ASP A 28 -8.91 14.62 -8.61
C ASP A 28 -8.83 13.48 -7.60
N PHE A 29 -7.59 13.10 -7.16
CA PHE A 29 -7.36 12.03 -6.17
C PHE A 29 -5.98 12.13 -5.49
N ASN A 30 -5.81 11.34 -4.42
CA ASN A 30 -4.53 10.92 -3.86
C ASN A 30 -4.31 9.44 -4.19
N ASP A 31 -3.09 9.07 -4.57
CA ASP A 31 -2.76 7.72 -5.03
C ASP A 31 -2.17 6.88 -3.89
N SER A 32 -2.92 5.91 -3.41
CA SER A 32 -2.42 5.03 -2.33
C SER A 32 -1.49 3.91 -2.81
N HIS A 33 -1.29 3.77 -4.13
CA HIS A 33 -0.61 2.60 -4.68
C HIS A 33 0.12 2.92 -5.98
N PHE A 34 1.42 3.31 -5.87
CA PHE A 34 2.20 3.69 -7.04
C PHE A 34 3.61 3.09 -7.02
N HIS A 35 3.95 2.36 -8.08
CA HIS A 35 5.28 1.80 -8.29
C HIS A 35 6.17 2.73 -9.12
N LEU A 36 7.14 3.38 -8.45
CA LEU A 36 8.11 4.26 -9.11
C LEU A 36 9.03 3.49 -10.07
N THR A 37 9.37 2.26 -9.69
CA THR A 37 10.22 1.37 -10.46
C THR A 37 9.50 0.05 -10.75
N ASN A 38 9.88 -0.58 -11.86
CA ASN A 38 9.47 -1.94 -12.20
C ASN A 38 10.28 -3.00 -11.40
N TYR A 39 10.05 -4.25 -11.71
CA TYR A 39 10.67 -5.41 -11.02
C TYR A 39 12.17 -5.59 -11.30
N ILE A 40 12.76 -4.87 -12.26
CA ILE A 40 14.22 -4.79 -12.46
C ILE A 40 14.82 -3.47 -11.92
N GLN A 41 14.05 -2.76 -11.09
CA GLN A 41 14.43 -1.50 -10.44
C GLN A 41 14.70 -0.35 -11.43
N GLU A 42 14.17 -0.44 -12.65
CA GLU A 42 14.14 0.65 -13.62
C GLU A 42 12.80 1.39 -13.53
N GLY A 43 12.83 2.69 -13.71
CA GLY A 43 11.61 3.48 -13.65
C GLY A 43 11.83 4.97 -13.81
N LEU A 44 10.99 5.74 -13.14
CA LEU A 44 10.97 7.19 -13.20
C LEU A 44 11.85 7.80 -12.11
N SER A 45 12.33 9.02 -12.37
CA SER A 45 12.73 9.90 -11.28
C SER A 45 11.49 10.51 -10.62
N LEU A 46 11.58 10.87 -9.34
CA LEU A 46 10.50 11.58 -8.65
C LEU A 46 10.15 12.94 -9.31
N PRO A 47 11.10 13.75 -9.82
CA PRO A 47 10.75 14.94 -10.59
C PRO A 47 9.96 14.65 -11.87
N GLU A 48 10.20 13.53 -12.56
CA GLU A 48 9.41 13.10 -13.72
C GLU A 48 8.03 12.63 -13.30
N PHE A 49 7.94 11.84 -12.22
CA PHE A 49 6.65 11.43 -11.69
C PHE A 49 5.80 12.62 -11.24
N LEU A 50 6.37 13.59 -10.56
CA LEU A 50 5.66 14.83 -10.19
C LEU A 50 5.09 15.60 -11.39
N LYS A 51 5.78 15.57 -12.54
CA LYS A 51 5.24 16.13 -13.79
C LYS A 51 4.07 15.31 -14.33
N ILE A 52 4.16 13.98 -14.23
CA ILE A 52 3.08 13.05 -14.63
C ILE A 52 1.86 13.23 -13.72
N MET A 53 2.04 13.34 -12.39
CA MET A 53 0.97 13.67 -11.46
C MET A 53 0.25 14.98 -11.84
N GLY A 54 1.02 16.00 -12.25
CA GLY A 54 0.50 17.29 -12.67
C GLY A 54 -0.42 17.92 -11.64
N ASP A 55 -1.59 18.39 -12.12
CA ASP A 55 -2.70 18.93 -11.33
C ASP A 55 -3.78 17.90 -11.01
N LYS A 56 -3.62 16.64 -11.43
CA LYS A 56 -4.59 15.56 -11.23
C LYS A 56 -4.44 14.87 -9.89
N THR A 57 -3.22 14.60 -9.46
CA THR A 57 -2.93 13.84 -8.25
C THR A 57 -2.34 14.74 -7.18
N GLY A 58 -2.90 14.74 -6.00
CA GLY A 58 -2.42 15.55 -4.87
C GLY A 58 -1.16 14.96 -4.24
N ARG A 59 -1.28 13.76 -3.69
CA ARG A 59 -0.22 12.99 -3.01
C ARG A 59 -0.18 11.56 -3.53
N ALA A 60 0.97 10.91 -3.40
CA ALA A 60 1.12 9.51 -3.75
C ALA A 60 1.96 8.75 -2.73
N ALA A 61 1.51 7.57 -2.36
CA ALA A 61 2.33 6.54 -1.72
C ALA A 61 3.22 5.92 -2.79
N VAL A 62 4.54 6.02 -2.59
CA VAL A 62 5.52 5.69 -3.64
C VAL A 62 6.47 4.60 -3.17
N PHE A 63 6.57 3.55 -3.94
CA PHE A 63 7.45 2.42 -3.70
C PHE A 63 7.91 1.79 -5.02
N GLY A 64 8.87 0.87 -4.93
CA GLY A 64 9.30 0.10 -6.09
C GLY A 64 8.62 -1.26 -6.15
N ILE A 65 9.06 -2.08 -7.10
CA ILE A 65 8.81 -3.51 -7.09
C ILE A 65 10.14 -4.21 -6.81
N PRO A 66 10.30 -4.88 -5.66
CA PRO A 66 11.53 -5.62 -5.38
C PRO A 66 11.61 -6.88 -6.25
N LEU A 67 12.82 -7.26 -6.63
CA LEU A 67 13.09 -8.50 -7.39
C LEU A 67 12.91 -9.77 -6.52
N GLN A 68 11.83 -9.86 -5.79
CA GLN A 68 11.63 -10.95 -4.82
C GLN A 68 10.55 -11.92 -5.23
N GLN A 69 9.85 -11.64 -6.31
CA GLN A 69 8.79 -12.49 -6.80
C GLN A 69 9.36 -13.54 -7.73
N LYS A 70 9.01 -14.78 -7.45
CA LYS A 70 9.33 -15.92 -8.31
C LYS A 70 8.05 -16.40 -8.96
N TRP A 71 8.13 -16.75 -10.22
CA TRP A 71 7.07 -17.42 -10.91
C TRP A 71 6.84 -18.81 -10.32
N ASP A 72 5.57 -19.14 -10.03
CA ASP A 72 5.18 -20.43 -9.49
C ASP A 72 4.66 -21.34 -10.60
N TYR A 73 5.38 -22.42 -10.86
CA TYR A 73 5.01 -23.43 -11.85
C TYR A 73 3.73 -24.19 -11.50
N PHE A 74 3.44 -24.35 -10.21
CA PHE A 74 2.25 -25.08 -9.77
C PHE A 74 0.96 -24.31 -10.07
N GLU A 75 1.01 -22.98 -10.03
CA GLU A 75 -0.15 -22.16 -10.29
C GLU A 75 -0.33 -21.83 -11.77
N SER A 76 0.74 -21.48 -12.48
CA SER A 76 0.69 -21.06 -13.88
C SER A 76 0.93 -22.17 -14.90
N GLY A 77 1.46 -23.32 -14.48
CA GLY A 77 1.92 -24.38 -15.38
C GLY A 77 3.26 -24.02 -16.05
N ALA A 78 3.44 -24.47 -17.30
CA ALA A 78 4.73 -24.37 -17.99
C ALA A 78 5.04 -22.96 -18.56
N ARG A 79 4.06 -22.04 -18.54
CA ARG A 79 4.23 -20.73 -19.18
C ARG A 79 4.44 -19.63 -18.15
N ALA A 80 5.60 -18.97 -18.19
CA ALA A 80 5.89 -17.81 -17.38
C ALA A 80 5.01 -16.60 -17.80
N PRO A 81 4.55 -15.79 -16.86
CA PRO A 81 3.96 -14.48 -17.15
C PRO A 81 4.98 -13.57 -17.84
N ASP A 82 4.56 -12.86 -18.89
CA ASP A 82 5.45 -12.05 -19.73
C ASP A 82 6.06 -10.85 -19.00
N TYR A 83 5.45 -10.42 -17.90
CA TYR A 83 5.87 -9.25 -17.13
C TYR A 83 6.79 -9.56 -15.92
N TYR A 84 7.06 -10.84 -15.65
CA TYR A 84 8.04 -11.25 -14.65
C TYR A 84 9.35 -11.68 -15.29
N LEU A 85 10.44 -11.46 -14.58
CA LEU A 85 11.73 -12.00 -14.99
C LEU A 85 11.69 -13.52 -15.03
N LEU A 86 12.12 -14.09 -16.14
CA LEU A 86 12.37 -15.50 -16.27
C LEU A 86 13.60 -15.87 -15.42
N SER A 87 13.35 -16.23 -14.18
CA SER A 87 14.38 -16.56 -13.22
C SER A 87 13.92 -17.70 -12.34
N ASP A 88 14.75 -18.72 -12.22
CA ASP A 88 14.61 -19.83 -11.30
C ASP A 88 15.33 -19.55 -9.97
N ALA A 89 15.89 -18.35 -9.79
CA ALA A 89 16.48 -17.94 -8.53
C ALA A 89 15.44 -17.99 -7.41
N GLU A 90 15.68 -18.84 -6.40
CA GLU A 90 14.71 -19.10 -5.34
C GLU A 90 14.62 -17.95 -4.33
N LEU A 91 15.73 -17.25 -4.13
CA LEU A 91 15.83 -16.16 -3.18
C LEU A 91 16.46 -14.95 -3.85
N TYR A 92 15.94 -13.80 -3.50
CA TYR A 92 16.48 -12.52 -3.91
C TYR A 92 16.54 -11.57 -2.70
N TYR A 93 17.72 -11.17 -2.33
CA TYR A 93 17.95 -10.37 -1.12
C TYR A 93 18.38 -8.94 -1.42
N TYR A 94 18.65 -8.63 -2.68
CA TYR A 94 19.23 -7.34 -3.04
C TYR A 94 18.18 -6.45 -3.71
N SER A 95 17.85 -5.35 -3.05
CA SER A 95 17.04 -4.30 -3.63
C SER A 95 17.57 -2.95 -3.18
N PHE A 96 17.92 -2.12 -4.14
CA PHE A 96 18.29 -0.73 -3.90
C PHE A 96 17.09 0.22 -4.01
N THR A 97 15.91 -0.28 -4.26
CA THR A 97 14.69 0.50 -4.50
C THR A 97 14.47 1.53 -3.39
N ASP A 98 14.54 1.13 -2.13
CA ASP A 98 14.32 2.03 -1.00
C ASP A 98 15.37 3.13 -0.92
N ALA A 99 16.65 2.79 -1.15
CA ALA A 99 17.74 3.76 -1.17
C ALA A 99 17.61 4.75 -2.34
N ILE A 100 17.22 4.26 -3.53
CA ILE A 100 16.97 5.08 -4.72
C ILE A 100 15.84 6.09 -4.43
N ILE A 101 14.74 5.63 -3.84
CA ILE A 101 13.60 6.49 -3.49
C ILE A 101 14.01 7.50 -2.40
N ALA A 102 14.70 7.04 -1.35
CA ALA A 102 15.12 7.91 -0.25
C ALA A 102 16.05 9.02 -0.73
N ASP A 103 17.04 8.69 -1.54
CA ASP A 103 17.96 9.67 -2.12
C ASP A 103 17.22 10.73 -2.93
N GLN A 104 16.31 10.32 -3.80
CA GLN A 104 15.50 11.24 -4.59
C GLN A 104 14.61 12.13 -3.72
N VAL A 105 13.93 11.57 -2.71
CA VAL A 105 13.07 12.32 -1.77
C VAL A 105 13.88 13.41 -1.03
N LEU A 106 15.08 13.08 -0.57
CA LEU A 106 15.95 14.01 0.15
C LEU A 106 16.38 15.19 -0.72
N HIS A 107 16.50 15.00 -2.03
CA HIS A 107 16.87 16.05 -2.98
C HIS A 107 15.68 16.88 -3.50
N LEU A 108 14.42 16.48 -3.21
CA LEU A 108 13.25 17.25 -3.61
C LEU A 108 13.11 18.55 -2.80
N PRO A 109 12.64 19.63 -3.43
CA PRO A 109 12.15 20.82 -2.72
C PRO A 109 11.05 20.43 -1.73
N ALA A 110 10.96 21.14 -0.60
CA ALA A 110 10.00 20.81 0.46
C ALA A 110 8.53 20.72 -0.01
N LYS A 111 8.12 21.61 -0.94
CA LYS A 111 6.75 21.61 -1.52
C LYS A 111 6.46 20.33 -2.30
N ASP A 112 7.45 19.82 -3.02
CA ASP A 112 7.32 18.63 -3.87
C ASP A 112 7.41 17.37 -3.03
N ARG A 113 8.32 17.35 -2.04
CA ARG A 113 8.42 16.28 -1.03
C ARG A 113 7.13 16.09 -0.24
N ALA A 114 6.37 17.16 0.03
CA ALA A 114 5.08 17.07 0.71
C ALA A 114 4.02 16.26 -0.06
N ARG A 115 4.20 16.08 -1.37
CA ARG A 115 3.31 15.29 -2.24
C ARG A 115 3.68 13.81 -2.30
N ILE A 116 4.80 13.39 -1.72
CA ILE A 116 5.31 12.02 -1.79
C ILE A 116 5.26 11.38 -0.41
N ASP A 117 4.70 10.19 -0.31
CA ASP A 117 4.67 9.32 0.85
C ASP A 117 5.47 8.05 0.55
N PRO A 118 6.80 8.05 0.78
CA PRO A 118 7.64 6.91 0.44
C PRO A 118 7.38 5.74 1.37
N MET A 119 7.43 4.53 0.81
CA MET A 119 7.26 3.27 1.54
C MET A 119 8.44 2.33 1.27
N ILE A 120 8.79 1.52 2.26
CA ILE A 120 9.87 0.53 2.18
C ILE A 120 9.31 -0.76 1.57
N THR A 121 9.94 -1.24 0.51
CA THR A 121 9.55 -2.49 -0.15
C THR A 121 10.72 -3.44 -0.42
N GLY A 122 11.97 -3.01 -0.17
CA GLY A 122 13.19 -3.75 -0.48
C GLY A 122 13.51 -4.91 0.47
N PHE A 123 12.49 -5.65 0.93
CA PHE A 123 12.66 -6.80 1.83
C PHE A 123 11.89 -8.03 1.34
N ASN A 124 12.28 -9.20 1.81
CA ASN A 124 11.54 -10.44 1.58
C ASN A 124 10.62 -10.73 2.78
N PRO A 125 9.29 -10.82 2.61
CA PRO A 125 8.35 -11.04 3.70
C PRO A 125 8.48 -12.42 4.38
N THR A 126 9.32 -13.31 3.86
CA THR A 126 9.59 -14.63 4.45
C THR A 126 10.95 -14.71 5.13
N ASP A 127 11.73 -13.61 5.12
CA ASP A 127 13.00 -13.52 5.83
C ASP A 127 12.77 -13.11 7.29
N MET A 128 13.23 -13.94 8.23
CA MET A 128 13.13 -13.67 9.66
C MET A 128 13.83 -12.37 10.10
N TYR A 129 14.73 -11.82 9.30
CA TYR A 129 15.41 -10.54 9.54
C TYR A 129 14.83 -9.36 8.76
N ALA A 130 13.71 -9.54 8.05
CA ALA A 130 13.07 -8.45 7.29
C ALA A 130 12.66 -7.28 8.20
N ALA A 131 12.10 -7.54 9.38
CA ALA A 131 11.75 -6.49 10.34
C ALA A 131 12.98 -5.68 10.80
N ASP A 132 14.12 -6.35 11.01
CA ASP A 132 15.39 -5.70 11.36
C ASP A 132 15.95 -4.88 10.19
N HIS A 133 15.76 -5.35 8.95
CA HIS A 133 16.11 -4.58 7.75
C HIS A 133 15.26 -3.31 7.65
N ILE A 134 13.93 -3.41 7.78
CA ILE A 134 13.02 -2.25 7.75
C ILE A 134 13.41 -1.23 8.82
N ARG A 135 13.70 -1.68 10.04
CA ARG A 135 14.20 -0.83 11.13
C ARG A 135 15.48 -0.09 10.73
N ARG A 136 16.44 -0.77 10.11
CA ARG A 136 17.70 -0.15 9.66
C ARG A 136 17.47 0.89 8.57
N VAL A 137 16.57 0.62 7.60
CA VAL A 137 16.23 1.58 6.56
C VAL A 137 15.63 2.86 7.16
N LEU A 138 14.71 2.74 8.13
CA LEU A 138 14.16 3.90 8.84
C LEU A 138 15.25 4.73 9.53
N LEU A 139 16.20 4.07 10.19
CA LEU A 139 17.28 4.74 10.90
C LEU A 139 18.33 5.34 9.98
N MET A 140 18.53 4.78 8.79
CA MET A 140 19.44 5.34 7.76
C MET A 140 18.86 6.56 7.06
N TYR A 141 17.53 6.59 6.90
CA TYR A 141 16.82 7.67 6.18
C TYR A 141 15.74 8.30 7.06
N PRO A 142 16.11 8.90 8.20
CA PRO A 142 15.14 9.49 9.11
C PRO A 142 14.37 10.61 8.43
N GLY A 143 13.07 10.66 8.66
CA GLY A 143 12.19 11.66 8.08
C GLY A 143 11.66 11.32 6.69
N VAL A 144 12.07 10.19 6.08
CA VAL A 144 11.68 9.81 4.71
C VAL A 144 10.44 8.93 4.71
N PHE A 145 10.55 7.71 5.20
CA PHE A 145 9.51 6.70 5.06
C PHE A 145 8.39 6.81 6.10
N SER A 146 7.17 6.43 5.70
CA SER A 146 6.00 6.37 6.58
C SER A 146 5.23 5.05 6.47
N GLY A 147 5.68 4.12 5.64
CA GLY A 147 5.04 2.82 5.46
C GLY A 147 5.96 1.75 4.90
N ILE A 148 5.41 0.56 4.77
CA ILE A 148 6.01 -0.61 4.12
C ILE A 148 5.05 -1.17 3.07
N GLY A 149 5.59 -1.65 1.94
CA GLY A 149 4.81 -2.24 0.85
C GLY A 149 4.79 -1.38 -0.42
N GLU A 150 4.13 -1.79 -1.48
CA GLU A 150 3.43 -3.08 -1.55
C GLU A 150 4.43 -4.24 -1.43
N PHE A 151 4.10 -5.22 -0.62
CA PHE A 151 4.75 -6.50 -0.65
C PHE A 151 3.72 -7.63 -0.74
N SER A 152 4.08 -8.72 -1.40
CA SER A 152 3.15 -9.81 -1.72
C SER A 152 3.45 -11.06 -0.91
N VAL A 153 2.39 -11.73 -0.42
CA VAL A 153 2.48 -13.10 0.09
C VAL A 153 1.93 -14.07 -0.95
N HIS A 154 0.66 -13.92 -1.32
CA HIS A 154 0.06 -14.62 -2.45
C HIS A 154 -0.32 -13.61 -3.52
N LYS A 155 0.23 -13.77 -4.72
CA LYS A 155 -0.06 -12.91 -5.87
C LYS A 155 -0.09 -13.77 -7.14
N GLU A 156 -1.29 -14.08 -7.62
CA GLU A 156 -1.53 -14.77 -8.89
C GLU A 156 -0.62 -16.01 -9.10
N PHE A 157 0.31 -15.93 -10.05
CA PHE A 157 1.27 -16.98 -10.40
C PHE A 157 2.57 -16.90 -9.62
N VAL A 158 2.72 -15.89 -8.77
CA VAL A 158 3.95 -15.63 -8.03
C VAL A 158 3.63 -15.52 -6.54
N SER A 159 4.58 -15.95 -5.74
CA SER A 159 4.57 -15.76 -4.30
C SER A 159 5.88 -15.12 -3.87
N ALA A 160 5.97 -14.70 -2.61
CA ALA A 160 7.25 -14.35 -2.04
C ALA A 160 8.23 -15.53 -2.19
N LYS A 161 9.47 -15.22 -2.54
CA LYS A 161 10.49 -16.26 -2.78
C LYS A 161 10.79 -17.01 -1.50
N VAL A 162 10.47 -18.29 -1.50
CA VAL A 162 10.73 -19.22 -0.40
C VAL A 162 11.22 -20.55 -0.94
N ALA A 163 12.00 -21.25 -0.15
CA ALA A 163 12.28 -22.65 -0.42
C ALA A 163 10.95 -23.43 -0.38
N GLY A 164 10.69 -24.23 -1.41
CA GLY A 164 9.45 -25.00 -1.51
C GLY A 164 8.31 -24.28 -2.27
N HIS A 165 8.55 -23.12 -2.83
CA HIS A 165 7.67 -22.37 -3.75
C HIS A 165 6.37 -21.81 -3.15
N THR A 166 6.12 -21.94 -1.86
CA THR A 166 4.93 -21.41 -1.21
C THR A 166 5.31 -20.43 -0.11
N ALA A 167 4.70 -19.24 -0.14
CA ALA A 167 4.67 -18.35 1.00
C ALA A 167 3.46 -18.70 1.88
N SER A 168 3.50 -18.33 3.13
CA SER A 168 2.40 -18.52 4.07
C SER A 168 2.11 -17.21 4.80
N LEU A 169 0.84 -16.88 4.92
CA LEU A 169 0.36 -15.80 5.78
C LEU A 169 0.70 -16.06 7.26
N LEU A 170 0.89 -17.32 7.63
CA LEU A 170 1.25 -17.73 8.99
C LEU A 170 2.76 -17.85 9.19
N ASN A 171 3.58 -17.31 8.27
CA ASN A 171 5.03 -17.31 8.41
C ASN A 171 5.46 -16.39 9.56
N PRO A 172 6.30 -16.86 10.50
CA PRO A 172 6.75 -16.06 11.63
C PRO A 172 7.55 -14.80 11.22
N ALA A 173 8.11 -14.76 10.02
CA ALA A 173 8.73 -13.53 9.50
C ALA A 173 7.68 -12.44 9.25
N LEU A 174 6.51 -12.79 8.69
CA LEU A 174 5.41 -11.86 8.48
C LEU A 174 4.88 -11.32 9.82
N ASP A 175 4.73 -12.20 10.82
CA ASP A 175 4.34 -11.81 12.17
C ASP A 175 5.29 -10.75 12.76
N ARG A 176 6.61 -10.95 12.63
CA ARG A 176 7.62 -9.96 13.07
C ARG A 176 7.54 -8.64 12.32
N ILE A 177 7.31 -8.68 10.99
CA ILE A 177 7.19 -7.49 10.15
C ILE A 177 5.98 -6.66 10.60
N LEU A 178 4.81 -7.29 10.74
CA LEU A 178 3.58 -6.61 11.11
C LEU A 178 3.60 -6.10 12.56
N THR A 179 4.19 -6.86 13.47
CA THR A 179 4.43 -6.41 14.86
C THR A 179 5.30 -5.15 14.86
N PHE A 180 6.41 -5.15 14.12
CA PHE A 180 7.26 -3.97 14.03
C PHE A 180 6.57 -2.79 13.34
N ALA A 181 5.74 -3.04 12.33
CA ALA A 181 4.96 -1.99 11.67
C ALA A 181 4.02 -1.29 12.66
N GLY A 182 3.34 -2.06 13.53
CA GLY A 182 2.53 -1.52 14.62
C GLY A 182 3.35 -0.71 15.62
N GLU A 183 4.50 -1.23 16.07
CA GLU A 183 5.44 -0.56 16.98
C GLU A 183 5.90 0.81 16.44
N ALA A 184 6.29 0.84 15.17
CA ALA A 184 6.80 2.05 14.53
C ALA A 184 5.70 2.99 14.00
N GLY A 185 4.46 2.51 13.91
CA GLY A 185 3.32 3.25 13.36
C GLY A 185 3.31 3.36 11.84
N LEU A 186 3.94 2.40 11.15
CA LEU A 186 4.00 2.33 9.69
C LEU A 186 2.64 1.95 9.09
N VAL A 187 2.30 2.53 7.95
CA VAL A 187 1.26 1.97 7.07
C VAL A 187 1.80 0.72 6.40
N VAL A 188 0.96 -0.29 6.26
CA VAL A 188 1.30 -1.55 5.59
C VAL A 188 0.40 -1.69 4.37
N ILE A 189 0.97 -1.80 3.16
CA ILE A 189 0.23 -2.24 1.97
C ILE A 189 0.58 -3.70 1.73
N LEU A 190 -0.39 -4.58 2.00
CA LEU A 190 -0.25 -6.03 1.87
C LEU A 190 -1.00 -6.50 0.63
N HIS A 191 -0.28 -7.03 -0.35
CA HIS A 191 -0.87 -7.78 -1.44
C HIS A 191 -1.03 -9.25 -1.03
N ASN A 192 -2.25 -9.65 -0.93
CA ASN A 192 -2.58 -11.05 -0.74
C ASN A 192 -3.88 -11.38 -1.45
N ASP A 193 -3.79 -12.14 -2.52
CA ASP A 193 -4.97 -12.61 -3.23
C ASP A 193 -5.87 -13.43 -2.31
N ILE A 194 -7.18 -13.17 -2.38
CA ILE A 194 -8.14 -13.87 -1.52
C ILE A 194 -8.16 -15.38 -1.80
N ASN A 195 -7.81 -15.76 -3.05
CA ASN A 195 -7.86 -17.13 -3.53
C ASN A 195 -6.69 -17.44 -4.46
N THR A 196 -6.60 -18.70 -4.88
CA THR A 196 -5.70 -19.12 -5.95
C THR A 196 -6.29 -18.82 -7.33
N VAL A 197 -5.45 -18.83 -8.37
CA VAL A 197 -5.88 -18.65 -9.77
C VAL A 197 -6.80 -19.76 -10.25
N ARG A 198 -6.69 -20.95 -9.65
CA ARG A 198 -7.54 -22.12 -9.90
C ARG A 198 -8.22 -22.56 -8.61
N PRO A 199 -9.24 -21.81 -8.17
CA PRO A 199 -9.86 -22.05 -6.87
C PRO A 199 -10.60 -23.38 -6.82
N ALA A 200 -10.48 -24.07 -5.68
CA ALA A 200 -11.38 -25.14 -5.35
C ALA A 200 -12.77 -24.58 -4.99
N PRO A 201 -13.86 -25.35 -5.16
CA PRO A 201 -15.17 -24.95 -4.68
C PRO A 201 -15.18 -24.70 -3.17
N GLY A 202 -15.87 -23.66 -2.73
CA GLY A 202 -16.03 -23.33 -1.31
C GLY A 202 -15.43 -21.98 -0.94
N ARG A 203 -15.04 -21.86 0.32
CA ARG A 203 -14.46 -20.62 0.87
C ARG A 203 -13.08 -20.35 0.24
N PRO A 204 -12.73 -19.10 -0.06
CA PRO A 204 -11.45 -18.77 -0.67
C PRO A 204 -10.26 -19.24 0.17
N ALA A 205 -9.24 -19.78 -0.50
CA ALA A 205 -8.15 -20.52 0.12
C ALA A 205 -7.35 -19.70 1.17
N ASN A 206 -7.20 -18.39 0.93
CA ASN A 206 -6.34 -17.54 1.77
C ASN A 206 -7.14 -16.69 2.77
N PHE A 207 -8.48 -16.73 2.74
CA PHE A 207 -9.29 -15.74 3.45
C PHE A 207 -9.28 -15.91 4.98
N ASP A 208 -9.33 -17.12 5.48
CA ASP A 208 -9.36 -17.35 6.93
C ASP A 208 -8.00 -17.10 7.56
N ASP A 209 -6.90 -17.46 6.89
CA ASP A 209 -5.54 -17.13 7.33
C ASP A 209 -5.31 -15.62 7.31
N LEU A 210 -5.81 -14.92 6.28
CA LEU A 210 -5.74 -13.47 6.20
C LEU A 210 -6.47 -12.80 7.36
N LYS A 211 -7.67 -13.28 7.71
CA LYS A 211 -8.41 -12.80 8.89
C LYS A 211 -7.65 -13.08 10.18
N ALA A 212 -6.97 -14.22 10.29
CA ALA A 212 -6.14 -14.53 11.45
C ALA A 212 -4.97 -13.56 11.59
N VAL A 213 -4.29 -13.23 10.50
CA VAL A 213 -3.23 -12.22 10.45
C VAL A 213 -3.75 -10.86 10.87
N PHE A 214 -4.87 -10.40 10.31
CA PHE A 214 -5.46 -9.12 10.69
C PHE A 214 -5.81 -9.06 12.18
N ARG A 215 -6.39 -10.12 12.73
CA ARG A 215 -6.75 -10.22 14.13
C ARG A 215 -5.53 -10.14 15.06
N ALA A 216 -4.43 -10.74 14.65
CA ALA A 216 -3.19 -10.77 15.43
C ALA A 216 -2.47 -9.42 15.49
N HIS A 217 -2.64 -8.55 14.48
CA HIS A 217 -1.85 -7.32 14.32
C HIS A 217 -2.71 -6.05 14.36
N ARG A 218 -3.53 -5.89 15.40
CA ARG A 218 -4.47 -4.77 15.55
C ARG A 218 -3.81 -3.40 15.72
N ASP A 219 -2.56 -3.36 16.09
CA ASP A 219 -1.77 -2.12 16.21
C ASP A 219 -1.20 -1.62 14.88
N ALA A 220 -1.16 -2.47 13.85
CA ALA A 220 -0.71 -2.12 12.52
C ALA A 220 -1.83 -1.43 11.72
N SER A 221 -1.51 -0.40 10.94
CA SER A 221 -2.44 0.21 9.98
C SER A 221 -2.29 -0.51 8.64
N ILE A 222 -3.21 -1.42 8.32
CA ILE A 222 -3.12 -2.29 7.14
C ILE A 222 -4.04 -1.78 6.03
N ILE A 223 -3.51 -1.72 4.81
CA ILE A 223 -4.26 -1.56 3.57
C ILE A 223 -4.14 -2.89 2.83
N TRP A 224 -5.25 -3.60 2.69
CA TRP A 224 -5.31 -4.83 1.90
C TRP A 224 -5.48 -4.46 0.43
N ALA A 225 -4.43 -4.71 -0.35
CA ALA A 225 -4.36 -4.31 -1.74
C ALA A 225 -5.41 -5.02 -2.60
N HIS A 226 -6.02 -4.26 -3.53
CA HIS A 226 -6.93 -4.73 -4.57
C HIS A 226 -8.18 -5.46 -4.03
N THR A 227 -8.48 -5.31 -2.73
CA THR A 227 -9.55 -6.09 -2.06
C THR A 227 -9.37 -7.61 -2.21
N GLY A 228 -8.11 -8.06 -2.37
CA GLY A 228 -7.75 -9.46 -2.59
C GLY A 228 -8.04 -10.00 -3.99
N LEU A 229 -8.32 -9.12 -4.94
CA LEU A 229 -8.51 -9.47 -6.36
C LEU A 229 -7.23 -9.27 -7.15
N GLY A 230 -7.17 -9.84 -8.35
CA GLY A 230 -6.08 -9.68 -9.28
C GLY A 230 -6.53 -9.77 -10.72
N ARG A 231 -5.58 -9.82 -11.63
CA ARG A 231 -5.85 -10.01 -13.06
C ARG A 231 -6.54 -11.34 -13.33
N PHE A 232 -6.14 -12.38 -12.63
CA PHE A 232 -6.61 -13.75 -12.80
C PHE A 232 -7.41 -14.24 -11.60
N VAL A 233 -7.17 -13.72 -10.41
CA VAL A 233 -7.96 -14.00 -9.22
C VAL A 233 -9.22 -13.15 -9.26
N LYS A 234 -10.33 -13.82 -9.59
CA LYS A 234 -11.65 -13.21 -9.82
C LYS A 234 -12.44 -13.12 -8.53
N PRO A 235 -13.40 -12.18 -8.43
CA PRO A 235 -14.36 -12.21 -7.33
C PRO A 235 -15.16 -13.52 -7.32
N THR A 236 -15.30 -14.10 -6.14
CA THR A 236 -16.27 -15.19 -5.92
C THR A 236 -17.69 -14.63 -5.91
N PRO A 237 -18.74 -15.44 -6.08
CA PRO A 237 -20.12 -14.97 -6.05
C PRO A 237 -20.50 -14.25 -4.74
N ASP A 238 -19.82 -14.57 -3.64
CA ASP A 238 -20.02 -13.98 -2.31
C ASP A 238 -18.91 -13.00 -1.89
N HIS A 239 -18.05 -12.58 -2.82
CA HIS A 239 -16.86 -11.74 -2.54
C HIS A 239 -17.19 -10.52 -1.66
N LEU A 240 -18.22 -9.75 -2.00
CA LEU A 240 -18.60 -8.56 -1.22
C LEU A 240 -19.09 -8.91 0.19
N ASN A 241 -19.65 -10.10 0.39
CA ASN A 241 -20.04 -10.57 1.73
C ASN A 241 -18.80 -10.95 2.55
N LEU A 242 -17.77 -11.52 1.92
CA LEU A 242 -16.49 -11.76 2.58
C LEU A 242 -15.81 -10.44 3.01
N LEU A 243 -15.87 -9.40 2.16
CA LEU A 243 -15.40 -8.06 2.58
C LEU A 243 -16.22 -7.52 3.75
N ARG A 244 -17.56 -7.72 3.76
CA ARG A 244 -18.43 -7.31 4.88
C ARG A 244 -18.12 -8.05 6.18
N GLU A 245 -17.62 -9.29 6.15
CA GLU A 245 -17.16 -10.00 7.35
C GLU A 245 -16.03 -9.24 8.07
N ILE A 246 -15.14 -8.59 7.30
CA ILE A 246 -14.05 -7.78 7.85
C ILE A 246 -14.56 -6.37 8.20
N LEU A 247 -15.27 -5.72 7.28
CA LEU A 247 -15.72 -4.34 7.41
C LEU A 247 -16.72 -4.14 8.56
N GLY A 248 -17.58 -5.14 8.81
CA GLY A 248 -18.65 -5.09 9.83
C GLY A 248 -18.21 -5.45 11.24
N SER A 249 -16.92 -5.74 11.46
CA SER A 249 -16.39 -6.12 12.77
C SER A 249 -15.35 -5.12 13.27
N ASP A 250 -15.53 -4.64 14.48
CA ASP A 250 -14.58 -3.75 15.17
C ASP A 250 -13.20 -4.39 15.36
N GLU A 251 -13.16 -5.73 15.34
CA GLU A 251 -11.93 -6.51 15.43
C GLU A 251 -10.94 -6.16 14.32
N TYR A 252 -11.46 -5.74 13.13
CA TYR A 252 -10.68 -5.39 11.95
C TYR A 252 -10.72 -3.89 11.62
N SER A 253 -11.04 -3.02 12.59
CA SER A 253 -11.16 -1.57 12.36
C SER A 253 -9.87 -0.90 11.83
N HIS A 254 -8.71 -1.51 12.07
CA HIS A 254 -7.39 -1.08 11.61
C HIS A 254 -7.08 -1.49 10.16
N VAL A 255 -7.94 -2.32 9.52
CA VAL A 255 -7.76 -2.78 8.15
C VAL A 255 -8.54 -1.88 7.21
N ASN A 256 -7.88 -1.33 6.22
CA ASN A 256 -8.45 -0.59 5.11
C ASN A 256 -8.26 -1.40 3.82
N PHE A 257 -8.90 -0.96 2.75
CA PHE A 257 -8.88 -1.65 1.47
C PHE A 257 -8.53 -0.66 0.38
N ASP A 258 -7.71 -1.05 -0.57
CA ASP A 258 -7.63 -0.25 -1.78
C ASP A 258 -8.40 -0.94 -2.95
N ILE A 259 -8.95 -0.09 -3.81
CA ILE A 259 -9.56 -0.50 -5.08
C ILE A 259 -8.63 -0.09 -6.23
N SER A 260 -7.32 -0.24 -6.03
CA SER A 260 -6.31 0.09 -7.04
C SER A 260 -6.35 -0.87 -8.24
N TRP A 261 -5.63 -0.48 -9.32
CA TRP A 261 -5.41 -1.27 -10.52
C TRP A 261 -6.58 -1.28 -11.54
N ASP A 262 -6.26 -1.04 -12.81
CA ASP A 262 -7.24 -1.10 -13.91
C ASP A 262 -7.74 -2.54 -14.16
N GLU A 263 -6.93 -3.55 -13.86
CA GLU A 263 -7.32 -4.95 -13.95
C GLU A 263 -8.39 -5.32 -12.90
N VAL A 264 -8.41 -4.65 -11.75
CA VAL A 264 -9.47 -4.82 -10.74
C VAL A 264 -10.72 -4.01 -11.09
N ALA A 265 -10.54 -2.84 -11.69
CA ALA A 265 -11.65 -2.02 -12.17
C ALA A 265 -12.63 -2.81 -13.07
N LYS A 266 -12.11 -3.73 -13.90
CA LYS A 266 -12.95 -4.59 -14.77
C LYS A 266 -13.94 -5.47 -14.01
N TRP A 267 -13.61 -5.86 -12.77
CA TRP A 267 -14.49 -6.64 -11.92
C TRP A 267 -15.54 -5.76 -11.21
N VAL A 268 -15.11 -4.59 -10.77
CA VAL A 268 -15.97 -3.61 -10.10
C VAL A 268 -17.01 -3.03 -11.05
N THR A 269 -16.60 -2.77 -12.30
CA THR A 269 -17.43 -2.11 -13.33
C THR A 269 -17.92 -3.09 -14.42
N ALA A 270 -17.91 -4.40 -14.14
CA ALA A 270 -18.22 -5.46 -15.11
C ALA A 270 -19.60 -5.29 -15.75
N ASP A 271 -20.58 -5.01 -14.93
CA ASP A 271 -21.96 -4.74 -15.32
C ASP A 271 -22.66 -3.83 -14.28
N ASP A 272 -23.88 -3.42 -14.55
CA ASP A 272 -24.63 -2.51 -13.65
C ASP A 272 -24.90 -3.15 -12.28
N ALA A 273 -25.13 -4.45 -12.20
CA ALA A 273 -25.40 -5.14 -10.95
C ALA A 273 -24.14 -5.19 -10.05
N SER A 274 -22.99 -5.51 -10.64
CA SER A 274 -21.70 -5.49 -9.97
C SER A 274 -21.39 -4.07 -9.48
N LEU A 275 -21.55 -3.09 -10.34
CA LEU A 275 -21.29 -1.68 -10.04
C LEU A 275 -22.18 -1.18 -8.88
N ASP A 276 -23.48 -1.46 -8.91
CA ASP A 276 -24.41 -1.06 -7.85
C ASP A 276 -24.10 -1.74 -6.51
N ALA A 277 -23.67 -2.99 -6.55
CA ALA A 277 -23.26 -3.74 -5.36
C ALA A 277 -21.98 -3.15 -4.73
N TRP A 278 -21.01 -2.75 -5.54
CA TRP A 278 -19.80 -2.05 -5.08
C TRP A 278 -20.11 -0.64 -4.55
N VAL A 279 -20.94 0.14 -5.26
CA VAL A 279 -21.40 1.45 -4.78
C VAL A 279 -22.05 1.33 -3.41
N THR A 280 -22.95 0.35 -3.24
CA THR A 280 -23.59 0.08 -1.95
C THR A 280 -22.57 -0.24 -0.85
N LEU A 281 -21.56 -1.06 -1.15
CA LEU A 281 -20.52 -1.42 -0.19
C LEU A 281 -19.68 -0.19 0.22
N LEU A 282 -19.23 0.60 -0.74
CA LEU A 282 -18.40 1.78 -0.48
C LEU A 282 -19.18 2.84 0.31
N GLN A 283 -20.46 3.07 -0.01
CA GLN A 283 -21.32 4.00 0.73
C GLN A 283 -21.66 3.50 2.15
N GLN A 284 -21.71 2.18 2.35
CA GLN A 284 -21.90 1.58 3.68
C GLN A 284 -20.66 1.73 4.57
N TYR A 285 -19.44 1.71 3.98
CA TYR A 285 -18.17 1.78 4.71
C TYR A 285 -17.21 2.83 4.11
N PRO A 286 -17.63 4.10 4.00
CA PRO A 286 -16.93 5.11 3.22
C PRO A 286 -15.53 5.44 3.73
N ASP A 287 -15.26 5.19 5.02
CA ASP A 287 -13.98 5.49 5.65
C ASP A 287 -12.94 4.36 5.54
N ARG A 288 -13.27 3.28 4.82
CA ARG A 288 -12.45 2.07 4.81
C ARG A 288 -11.78 1.78 3.47
N PHE A 289 -12.13 2.53 2.41
CA PHE A 289 -11.61 2.32 1.06
C PHE A 289 -10.73 3.47 0.59
N LEU A 290 -9.67 3.13 -0.15
CA LEU A 290 -8.79 4.07 -0.83
C LEU A 290 -8.75 3.76 -2.33
N PHE A 291 -8.47 4.79 -3.12
CA PHE A 291 -8.10 4.61 -4.51
C PHE A 291 -6.58 4.62 -4.66
N GLY A 292 -6.07 3.79 -5.58
CA GLY A 292 -4.68 3.77 -6.01
C GLY A 292 -4.57 3.43 -7.49
N SER A 293 -3.52 3.88 -8.16
CA SER A 293 -3.34 3.61 -9.58
C SER A 293 -2.83 2.20 -9.86
N ASP A 294 -1.98 1.68 -9.01
CA ASP A 294 -1.10 0.51 -9.26
C ASP A 294 -0.31 0.66 -10.57
N ALA A 295 -0.05 1.90 -10.97
CA ALA A 295 0.74 2.17 -12.16
C ALA A 295 2.22 1.89 -11.88
N VAL A 296 2.85 1.17 -12.81
CA VAL A 296 4.26 0.79 -12.72
C VAL A 296 5.06 1.61 -13.73
N ALA A 297 5.88 2.54 -13.25
CA ALA A 297 6.77 3.37 -14.08
C ALA A 297 6.09 3.89 -15.37
N PRO A 298 4.94 4.58 -15.29
CA PRO A 298 4.17 5.03 -16.46
C PRO A 298 4.97 6.02 -17.30
N LYS A 299 4.80 5.99 -18.62
CA LYS A 299 5.54 6.86 -19.55
C LYS A 299 4.89 8.22 -19.78
N SER A 300 3.65 8.37 -19.36
CA SER A 300 2.85 9.58 -19.55
C SER A 300 1.77 9.73 -18.49
N GLN A 301 1.20 10.93 -18.37
CA GLN A 301 0.03 11.16 -17.52
C GLN A 301 -1.17 10.30 -17.95
N ALA A 302 -1.37 10.11 -19.25
CA ALA A 302 -2.46 9.25 -19.76
C ALA A 302 -2.27 7.78 -19.35
N ASP A 303 -1.03 7.27 -19.36
CA ASP A 303 -0.75 5.91 -18.86
C ASP A 303 -1.00 5.82 -17.35
N TYR A 304 -0.64 6.85 -16.61
CA TYR A 304 -0.82 6.92 -15.17
C TYR A 304 -2.31 6.97 -14.76
N LEU A 305 -3.12 7.69 -15.51
CA LEU A 305 -4.55 7.87 -15.22
C LEU A 305 -5.43 6.69 -15.63
N LYS A 306 -4.91 5.69 -16.34
CA LYS A 306 -5.71 4.55 -16.84
C LYS A 306 -6.58 3.88 -15.79
N ALA A 307 -6.04 3.65 -14.60
CA ALA A 307 -6.81 3.05 -13.52
C ALA A 307 -7.92 3.99 -13.04
N PHE A 308 -7.63 5.29 -12.87
CA PHE A 308 -8.64 6.26 -12.46
C PHE A 308 -9.79 6.37 -13.46
N ASP A 309 -9.45 6.40 -14.75
CA ASP A 309 -10.43 6.45 -15.86
C ASP A 309 -11.25 5.16 -15.95
N ALA A 310 -10.65 4.00 -15.66
CA ALA A 310 -11.35 2.70 -15.65
C ALA A 310 -12.46 2.65 -14.58
N TYR A 311 -12.34 3.42 -13.50
CA TYR A 311 -13.35 3.58 -12.47
C TYR A 311 -14.37 4.71 -12.72
N GLN A 312 -14.37 5.35 -13.90
CA GLN A 312 -15.23 6.52 -14.16
C GLN A 312 -16.71 6.27 -13.82
N LYS A 313 -17.26 5.11 -14.20
CA LYS A 313 -18.66 4.75 -13.89
C LYS A 313 -18.92 4.63 -12.39
N LEU A 314 -17.92 4.22 -11.61
CA LEU A 314 -18.01 4.15 -10.14
C LEU A 314 -18.06 5.57 -9.57
N TRP A 315 -17.18 6.46 -10.02
CA TRP A 315 -17.15 7.85 -9.56
C TRP A 315 -18.46 8.58 -9.83
N GLU A 316 -19.10 8.31 -10.96
CA GLU A 316 -20.39 8.92 -11.34
C GLU A 316 -21.58 8.43 -10.51
N ARG A 317 -21.50 7.22 -9.92
CA ARG A 317 -22.59 6.63 -9.11
C ARG A 317 -22.43 6.83 -7.60
N LEU A 318 -21.23 7.08 -7.12
CA LEU A 318 -21.01 7.37 -5.70
C LEU A 318 -21.57 8.76 -5.34
N ASP A 319 -22.12 8.86 -4.12
CA ASP A 319 -22.36 10.18 -3.57
C ASP A 319 -21.04 10.97 -3.38
N ALA A 320 -21.15 12.30 -3.34
CA ALA A 320 -19.99 13.19 -3.33
C ALA A 320 -19.10 12.99 -2.09
N GLU A 321 -19.69 12.69 -0.92
CA GLU A 321 -18.96 12.47 0.32
C GLU A 321 -18.14 11.20 0.24
N THR A 322 -18.76 10.08 -0.14
CA THR A 322 -18.09 8.79 -0.32
C THR A 322 -17.00 8.89 -1.37
N ALA A 323 -17.28 9.50 -2.52
CA ALA A 323 -16.29 9.69 -3.57
C ALA A 323 -15.07 10.49 -3.07
N GLN A 324 -15.25 11.56 -2.32
CA GLN A 324 -14.17 12.37 -1.77
C GLN A 324 -13.35 11.57 -0.74
N LYS A 325 -14.00 10.78 0.12
CA LYS A 325 -13.32 9.91 1.09
C LYS A 325 -12.44 8.88 0.40
N VAL A 326 -12.98 8.14 -0.56
CA VAL A 326 -12.25 7.09 -1.28
C VAL A 326 -11.12 7.67 -2.11
N LYS A 327 -11.35 8.77 -2.81
CA LYS A 327 -10.35 9.40 -3.67
C LYS A 327 -9.22 10.08 -2.90
N ALA A 328 -9.50 10.68 -1.71
CA ALA A 328 -8.50 11.54 -1.08
C ALA A 328 -8.47 11.46 0.45
N LYS A 329 -9.61 11.61 1.14
CA LYS A 329 -9.62 11.86 2.59
C LYS A 329 -9.12 10.68 3.41
N ASN A 330 -9.40 9.44 3.01
CA ASN A 330 -8.92 8.26 3.70
C ASN A 330 -7.40 8.13 3.57
N PHE A 331 -6.84 8.45 2.40
CA PHE A 331 -5.40 8.55 2.21
C PHE A 331 -4.80 9.56 3.20
N GLU A 332 -5.29 10.80 3.21
CA GLU A 332 -4.82 11.87 4.09
C GLU A 332 -4.84 11.41 5.54
N ARG A 333 -5.97 10.90 6.02
CA ARG A 333 -6.14 10.42 7.39
C ARG A 333 -5.12 9.35 7.78
N ILE A 334 -4.89 8.36 6.91
CA ILE A 334 -4.02 7.21 7.20
C ILE A 334 -2.55 7.62 7.13
N PHE A 335 -2.14 8.27 6.05
CA PHE A 335 -0.74 8.60 5.84
C PHE A 335 -0.26 9.76 6.73
N ASP A 336 -1.12 10.72 7.07
CA ASP A 336 -0.76 11.79 8.03
C ASP A 336 -0.57 11.23 9.43
N ALA A 337 -1.45 10.31 9.86
CA ALA A 337 -1.30 9.63 11.14
C ALA A 337 0.00 8.81 11.19
N ALA A 338 0.36 8.12 10.11
CA ALA A 338 1.59 7.36 10.02
C ALA A 338 2.83 8.27 10.05
N ARG A 339 2.84 9.37 9.29
CA ARG A 339 3.93 10.36 9.32
C ARG A 339 4.21 10.81 10.77
N VAL A 340 3.18 11.15 11.53
CA VAL A 340 3.33 11.58 12.92
C VAL A 340 3.91 10.48 13.80
N LYS A 341 3.37 9.26 13.72
CA LYS A 341 3.78 8.12 14.55
C LYS A 341 5.22 7.69 14.25
N VAL A 342 5.57 7.56 12.97
CA VAL A 342 6.92 7.16 12.56
C VAL A 342 7.96 8.19 12.98
N ARG A 343 7.69 9.49 12.82
CA ARG A 343 8.61 10.55 13.31
C ARG A 343 8.79 10.50 14.82
N ALA A 344 7.74 10.21 15.56
CA ALA A 344 7.81 10.05 17.02
C ALA A 344 8.67 8.81 17.40
N TRP A 345 8.49 7.71 16.68
CA TRP A 345 9.30 6.50 16.87
C TRP A 345 10.79 6.76 16.56
N GLU A 346 11.12 7.37 15.43
CA GLU A 346 12.49 7.73 15.05
C GLU A 346 13.16 8.64 16.10
N ALA A 347 12.46 9.66 16.58
CA ALA A 347 12.97 10.56 17.62
C ALA A 347 13.24 9.82 18.96
N ALA A 348 12.47 8.78 19.27
CA ALA A 348 12.69 7.95 20.44
C ALA A 348 13.93 7.06 20.31
N GLN A 349 14.29 6.63 19.11
CA GLN A 349 15.52 5.86 18.85
C GLN A 349 16.78 6.73 18.97
N GLY A 350 16.76 7.96 18.44
CA GLY A 350 17.90 8.90 18.53
C GLY A 350 18.25 9.32 19.95
N ARG A 351 17.36 9.14 20.92
CA ARG A 351 17.64 9.39 22.35
C ARG A 351 18.29 8.20 23.06
N LYS A 352 18.37 7.04 22.41
CA LYS A 352 18.96 5.81 22.98
C LYS A 352 20.41 5.60 22.51
N GLN A 353 20.89 6.39 21.59
CA GLN A 353 22.29 6.43 21.14
C GLN A 353 23.03 7.58 21.86
#